data_f17e703f7371e35ae6a92668684efa92
#
_entry.id   f17e703f7371e35ae6a92668684efa92
#
_cell.length_a   1.000
_cell.length_b   1.000
_cell.length_c   1.000
_cell.angle_alpha   90.00
_cell.angle_beta   90.00
_cell.angle_gamma   90.00
#
_symmetry.space_group_name_H-M   'P 1'
#
loop_
_entity.id
_entity.type
_entity.pdbx_description
1 polymer ?
#
loop_
_entity_poly.entity_id
_entity_poly.type
_entity_poly.pdbx_seq_one_letter_code
_entity_poly.pdbx_strand_id
1 'polypeptide(L)'
;VAAYNHPEDPEKFLDHYRNVHSKLALKQQGIRNYEWGVCSTPDGSTPPHFLVAVCDWDSKEAMLADMASPEGQQGAADLENFAQAGVSFDFYEITKDI
;
A
#
# COMPACT_ATOMS: atom_id res chain seq x y z
N VAL A 1 6.76 -1.55 -1.34
CA VAL A 1 5.63 -2.29 -1.90
C VAL A 1 4.84 -2.90 -0.77
N ALA A 2 3.53 -2.66 -0.78
CA ALA A 2 2.61 -3.31 0.15
C ALA A 2 1.77 -4.33 -0.63
N ALA A 3 1.78 -5.58 -0.18
CA ALA A 3 1.03 -6.66 -0.81
C ALA A 3 -0.01 -7.19 0.18
N TYR A 4 -1.28 -7.03 -0.15
CA TYR A 4 -2.40 -7.40 0.73
C TYR A 4 -2.93 -8.78 0.38
N ASN A 5 -3.14 -9.60 1.39
CA ASN A 5 -3.72 -10.93 1.22
C ASN A 5 -5.21 -10.83 0.87
N HIS A 6 -5.77 -11.90 0.34
CA HIS A 6 -7.18 -11.93 -0.09
C HIS A 6 -8.11 -11.72 1.10
N PRO A 7 -8.94 -10.65 1.08
CA PRO A 7 -9.88 -10.38 2.15
C PRO A 7 -11.12 -11.28 2.06
N GLU A 8 -11.85 -11.41 3.16
CA GLU A 8 -13.12 -12.14 3.17
C GLU A 8 -14.17 -11.43 2.31
N ASP A 9 -14.17 -10.09 2.31
CA ASP A 9 -15.11 -9.26 1.56
C ASP A 9 -14.33 -8.29 0.67
N PRO A 10 -14.04 -8.67 -0.59
CA PRO A 10 -13.28 -7.80 -1.49
C PRO A 10 -13.92 -6.44 -1.77
N GLU A 11 -15.23 -6.36 -1.88
CA GLU A 11 -15.91 -5.09 -2.15
C GLU A 11 -15.77 -4.12 -0.97
N LYS A 12 -15.93 -4.61 0.24
CA LYS A 12 -15.75 -3.82 1.45
C LYS A 12 -14.31 -3.36 1.60
N PHE A 13 -13.35 -4.23 1.30
CA PHE A 13 -11.93 -3.88 1.31
C PHE A 13 -11.65 -2.73 0.33
N LEU A 14 -12.12 -2.86 -0.91
CA LEU A 14 -11.88 -1.85 -1.94
C LEU A 14 -12.54 -0.52 -1.63
N ASP A 15 -13.74 -0.54 -1.07
CA ASP A 15 -14.44 0.68 -0.66
C ASP A 15 -13.63 1.43 0.38
N HIS A 16 -13.17 0.74 1.42
CA HIS A 16 -12.36 1.35 2.46
C HIS A 16 -11.01 1.82 1.92
N TYR A 17 -10.35 1.00 1.12
CA TYR A 17 -9.04 1.33 0.54
C TYR A 17 -9.11 2.61 -0.29
N ARG A 18 -10.09 2.68 -1.17
CA ARG A 18 -10.24 3.81 -2.10
C ARG A 18 -10.68 5.09 -1.40
N ASN A 19 -11.61 4.98 -0.46
CA ASN A 19 -12.25 6.15 0.14
C ASN A 19 -11.59 6.62 1.42
N VAL A 20 -10.83 5.76 2.10
CA VAL A 20 -10.19 6.09 3.37
C VAL A 20 -8.68 5.94 3.30
N HIS A 21 -8.18 4.71 3.09
CA HIS A 21 -6.75 4.42 3.25
C HIS A 21 -5.88 5.18 2.25
N SER A 22 -6.25 5.19 0.97
CA SER A 22 -5.47 5.90 -0.05
C SER A 22 -5.41 7.39 0.22
N LYS A 23 -6.48 7.96 0.75
CA LYS A 23 -6.52 9.39 1.10
C LYS A 23 -5.63 9.71 2.30
N LEU A 24 -5.54 8.81 3.27
CA LEU A 24 -4.61 8.95 4.39
C LEU A 24 -3.16 8.89 3.90
N ALA A 25 -2.85 7.95 3.02
CA ALA A 25 -1.52 7.81 2.46
C ALA A 25 -1.10 9.08 1.70
N LEU A 26 -2.01 9.68 0.94
CA LEU A 26 -1.73 10.89 0.17
C LEU A 26 -1.48 12.14 1.03
N LYS A 27 -1.81 12.10 2.32
CA LYS A 27 -1.48 13.17 3.25
C LYS A 27 -0.01 13.17 3.66
N GLN A 28 0.71 12.08 3.41
CA GLN A 28 2.13 11.98 3.71
C GLN A 28 2.91 12.89 2.76
N GLN A 29 3.67 13.83 3.32
CA GLN A 29 4.30 14.88 2.53
C GLN A 29 5.53 14.43 1.74
N GLY A 30 6.15 13.34 2.19
CA GLY A 30 7.36 12.81 1.54
C GLY A 30 7.10 11.89 0.36
N ILE A 31 5.86 11.43 0.17
CA ILE A 31 5.53 10.53 -0.95
C ILE A 31 5.69 11.26 -2.28
N ARG A 32 6.44 10.65 -3.21
CA ARG A 32 6.65 11.16 -4.57
C ARG A 32 5.80 10.45 -5.59
N ASN A 33 5.45 9.20 -5.33
CA ASN A 33 4.57 8.40 -6.19
C ASN A 33 3.77 7.45 -5.32
N TYR A 34 2.50 7.29 -5.66
CA TYR A 34 1.62 6.32 -5.01
C TYR A 34 0.69 5.75 -6.07
N GLU A 35 0.81 4.46 -6.30
CA GLU A 35 -0.08 3.76 -7.23
C GLU A 35 -0.44 2.39 -6.65
N TRP A 36 -1.60 1.88 -7.05
CA TRP A 36 -2.07 0.59 -6.56
C TRP A 36 -3.02 -0.03 -7.57
N GLY A 37 -3.18 -1.33 -7.46
CA GLY A 37 -4.11 -2.05 -8.31
C GLY A 37 -4.49 -3.39 -7.71
N VAL A 38 -5.64 -3.90 -8.15
CA VAL A 38 -6.08 -5.25 -7.81
C VAL A 38 -5.33 -6.24 -8.68
N CYS A 39 -4.75 -7.26 -8.05
CA CYS A 39 -3.95 -8.25 -8.74
C CYS A 39 -4.79 -9.15 -9.62
N SER A 40 -4.20 -9.59 -10.72
CA SER A 40 -4.77 -10.58 -11.63
C SER A 40 -3.65 -11.44 -12.19
N THR A 41 -4.01 -12.51 -12.90
CA THR A 41 -3.04 -13.38 -13.58
C THR A 41 -3.41 -13.49 -15.05
N PRO A 42 -2.41 -13.75 -15.92
CA PRO A 42 -2.68 -13.85 -17.36
C PRO A 42 -3.66 -14.95 -17.75
N ASP A 43 -3.71 -16.03 -16.96
CA ASP A 43 -4.57 -17.19 -17.23
C ASP A 43 -5.88 -17.19 -16.43
N GLY A 44 -6.14 -16.13 -15.65
CA GLY A 44 -7.36 -16.02 -14.84
C GLY A 44 -7.32 -16.78 -13.53
N SER A 45 -6.20 -17.45 -13.19
CA SER A 45 -6.07 -18.12 -11.90
C SER A 45 -6.00 -17.10 -10.76
N THR A 46 -6.19 -17.59 -9.52
CA THR A 46 -6.11 -16.71 -8.34
C THR A 46 -4.67 -16.25 -8.10
N PRO A 47 -4.41 -14.93 -8.09
CA PRO A 47 -3.08 -14.42 -7.81
C PRO A 47 -2.68 -14.63 -6.34
N PRO A 48 -1.37 -14.61 -6.03
CA PRO A 48 -0.90 -14.76 -4.64
C PRO A 48 -1.42 -13.69 -3.69
N HIS A 49 -1.62 -12.46 -4.20
CA HIS A 49 -2.11 -11.35 -3.39
C HIS A 49 -3.33 -10.73 -4.04
N PHE A 50 -4.12 -10.02 -3.23
CA PHE A 50 -5.34 -9.37 -3.71
C PHE A 50 -5.05 -8.00 -4.31
N LEU A 51 -4.28 -7.18 -3.62
CA LEU A 51 -3.98 -5.81 -4.03
C LEU A 51 -2.52 -5.50 -3.73
N VAL A 52 -1.87 -4.78 -4.64
CA VAL A 52 -0.49 -4.32 -4.46
C VAL A 52 -0.46 -2.81 -4.58
N ALA A 53 0.22 -2.16 -3.64
CA ALA A 53 0.46 -0.71 -3.66
C ALA A 53 1.95 -0.44 -3.71
N VAL A 54 2.34 0.56 -4.50
CA VAL A 54 3.73 0.98 -4.63
C VAL A 54 3.83 2.45 -4.27
N CYS A 55 4.71 2.77 -3.32
CA CYS A 55 4.99 4.14 -2.90
C CYS A 55 6.46 4.43 -3.07
N ASP A 56 6.79 5.62 -3.52
CA ASP A 56 8.17 6.06 -3.69
C ASP A 56 8.47 7.29 -2.83
N TRP A 57 9.69 7.33 -2.29
CA TRP A 57 10.26 8.49 -1.57
C TRP A 57 11.61 8.80 -2.16
N ASP A 58 12.13 10.02 -1.90
CA ASP A 58 13.43 10.45 -2.43
C ASP A 58 14.60 9.62 -1.88
N SER A 59 14.47 9.12 -0.64
CA SER A 59 15.50 8.36 0.04
C SER A 59 14.90 7.51 1.14
N LYS A 60 15.69 6.57 1.67
CA LYS A 60 15.28 5.78 2.84
C LYS A 60 15.03 6.69 4.04
N GLU A 61 15.87 7.69 4.24
CA GLU A 61 15.72 8.65 5.34
C GLU A 61 14.42 9.43 5.22
N ALA A 62 14.07 9.88 4.01
CA ALA A 62 12.80 10.56 3.76
C ALA A 62 11.59 9.65 4.04
N MET A 63 11.68 8.39 3.64
CA MET A 63 10.64 7.41 3.92
C MET A 63 10.47 7.19 5.42
N LEU A 64 11.56 6.98 6.16
CA LEU A 64 11.49 6.74 7.60
C LEU A 64 10.92 7.94 8.35
N ALA A 65 11.32 9.16 7.96
CA ALA A 65 10.79 10.38 8.55
C ALA A 65 9.28 10.52 8.29
N ASP A 66 8.86 10.20 7.06
CA ASP A 66 7.45 10.30 6.66
C ASP A 66 6.59 9.25 7.39
N MET A 67 7.09 8.03 7.52
CA MET A 67 6.41 6.96 8.26
C MET A 67 6.28 7.29 9.76
N ALA A 68 7.23 8.02 10.33
CA ALA A 68 7.21 8.45 11.73
C ALA A 68 6.33 9.69 11.96
N SER A 69 5.92 10.38 10.90
CA SER A 69 5.07 11.57 10.99
C SER A 69 3.67 11.19 11.50
N PRO A 70 2.89 12.17 12.00
CA PRO A 70 1.50 11.91 12.39
C PRO A 70 0.68 11.32 11.26
N GLU A 71 0.87 11.79 10.03
CA GLU A 71 0.16 11.29 8.84
C GLU A 71 0.56 9.85 8.53
N GLY A 72 1.85 9.53 8.62
CA GLY A 72 2.34 8.17 8.42
C GLY A 72 1.79 7.21 9.46
N GLN A 73 1.72 7.63 10.71
CA GLN A 73 1.16 6.82 11.79
C GLN A 73 -0.34 6.59 11.62
N GLN A 74 -1.09 7.57 11.13
CA GLN A 74 -2.50 7.41 10.83
C GLN A 74 -2.73 6.36 9.74
N GLY A 75 -1.92 6.40 8.68
CA GLY A 75 -1.99 5.40 7.62
C GLY A 75 -1.69 3.99 8.13
N ALA A 76 -0.67 3.85 8.97
CA ALA A 76 -0.33 2.55 9.56
C ALA A 76 -1.43 2.03 10.49
N ALA A 77 -2.01 2.90 11.30
CA ALA A 77 -3.07 2.53 12.22
C ALA A 77 -4.34 2.07 11.47
N ASP A 78 -4.60 2.63 10.30
CA ASP A 78 -5.78 2.29 9.50
C ASP A 78 -5.75 0.84 8.99
N LEU A 79 -4.57 0.20 8.91
CA LEU A 79 -4.47 -1.19 8.48
C LEU A 79 -5.33 -2.13 9.33
N GLU A 80 -5.49 -1.85 10.61
CA GLU A 80 -6.34 -2.64 11.50
C GLU A 80 -7.81 -2.63 11.07
N ASN A 81 -8.23 -1.62 10.33
CA ASN A 81 -9.62 -1.44 9.93
C ASN A 81 -10.00 -2.25 8.69
N PHE A 82 -9.03 -2.67 7.86
CA PHE A 82 -9.36 -3.34 6.60
C PHE A 82 -8.40 -4.46 6.19
N ALA A 83 -7.20 -4.51 6.74
CA ALA A 83 -6.17 -5.46 6.32
C ALA A 83 -6.05 -6.65 7.28
N GLN A 84 -7.18 -7.15 7.80
CA GLN A 84 -7.21 -8.24 8.78
C GLN A 84 -6.66 -9.55 8.21
N ALA A 85 -6.75 -9.76 6.89
CA ALA A 85 -6.20 -10.94 6.23
C ALA A 85 -4.68 -10.92 6.14
N GLY A 86 -4.07 -9.76 6.41
CA GLY A 86 -2.62 -9.59 6.42
C GLY A 86 -2.12 -8.76 5.26
N VAL A 87 -0.95 -8.15 5.49
CA VAL A 87 -0.23 -7.36 4.50
C VAL A 87 1.26 -7.57 4.71
N SER A 88 2.01 -7.65 3.63
CA SER A 88 3.47 -7.70 3.67
C SER A 88 4.07 -6.48 3.00
N PHE A 89 5.22 -6.03 3.53
CA PHE A 89 5.91 -4.85 3.02
C PHE A 89 7.32 -5.21 2.57
N ASP A 90 7.69 -4.73 1.38
CA ASP A 90 9.06 -4.81 0.88
C ASP A 90 9.59 -3.41 0.64
N PHE A 91 10.81 -3.17 1.08
CA PHE A 91 11.50 -1.89 0.93
C PHE A 91 12.79 -2.11 0.15
N TYR A 92 13.08 -1.25 -0.84
CA TYR A 92 14.27 -1.40 -1.67
C TYR A 92 14.63 -0.08 -2.33
N GLU A 93 15.90 0.08 -2.68
CA GLU A 93 16.33 1.17 -3.54
C GLU A 93 16.01 0.82 -4.98
N ILE A 94 15.43 1.79 -5.70
CA ILE A 94 15.03 1.58 -7.09
C ILE A 94 16.29 1.62 -7.96
N THR A 95 16.46 0.57 -8.77
CA THR A 95 17.46 0.53 -9.82
C THR A 95 16.73 0.54 -11.16
N LYS A 96 17.07 1.48 -12.01
CA LYS A 96 16.49 1.58 -13.35
C LYS A 96 17.51 1.13 -14.38
N ASP A 97 17.19 0.06 -15.08
CA ASP A 97 18.03 -0.45 -16.17
C ASP A 97 17.60 0.08 -17.54
N ILE A 98 16.39 0.62 -17.61
CA ILE A 98 15.87 1.31 -18.79
C ILE A 98 14.98 2.48 -18.39
#